data_3bda24682da313c86247698810429deb
#
_entry.id   3bda24682da313c86247698810429deb
#
_cell.length_a   1.000
_cell.length_b   1.000
_cell.length_c   1.000
_cell.angle_alpha   90.00
_cell.angle_beta   90.00
_cell.angle_gamma   90.00
#
_symmetry.space_group_name_H-M   'P 1'
#
loop_
_entity.id
_entity.type
_entity.pdbx_description
1 polymer ?
#
loop_
_entity_poly.entity_id
_entity_poly.type
_entity_poly.pdbx_seq_one_letter_code
_entity_poly.pdbx_strand_id
1 'polypeptide(L)'
;MSISRRRFLESTAELGAVSLLATAPAMAAGASSKFFVIGDWGRDGAHHQRAVGTAMAAAATLANPEFIVSAGDNFYESGVSSIHDPQWRTSFENVYTEAALHRPWHIILGNHDYRGNTQAQLDYTAHSTRWRLPARYYTTKIALPDNRHAEIFYLDTSPFIRKYAGTTTNTTGQNPHAQRAWLDAALAKSTARWKIVIGHHPLYTALGGPGHDQPDMIAAFEPILRRHNVALYINGHDHSMQYVEMTGISYVTTGAGSETYDTGTPSRQGYCSGDHGFLAVTVVAQSVHLDFIDIMGRTVFGKTLSV
;
A
#
# COMPACT_ATOMS: atom_id res chain seq x y z
N MET A 1 29.40 -54.43 71.41
CA MET A 1 29.96 -53.51 70.47
C MET A 1 29.10 -53.54 69.21
N SER A 2 28.04 -52.85 69.18
CA SER A 2 27.16 -52.84 68.00
C SER A 2 26.62 -51.46 67.85
N ILE A 3 26.88 -50.84 66.71
CA ILE A 3 26.48 -49.48 66.38
C ILE A 3 25.19 -49.59 65.52
N SER A 4 24.13 -49.03 66.08
CA SER A 4 22.82 -48.92 65.40
C SER A 4 22.83 -47.75 64.40
N ARG A 5 22.51 -48.02 63.16
CA ARG A 5 22.25 -46.98 62.11
C ARG A 5 20.77 -46.63 62.10
N ARG A 6 20.43 -45.43 62.53
CA ARG A 6 19.11 -44.84 62.22
C ARG A 6 19.17 -44.23 60.82
N ARG A 7 18.27 -44.70 59.95
CA ARG A 7 17.99 -44.04 58.66
C ARG A 7 17.08 -42.86 58.89
N PHE A 8 17.51 -41.70 58.44
CA PHE A 8 16.67 -40.52 58.23
C PHE A 8 16.07 -40.60 56.85
N LEU A 9 14.74 -40.63 56.73
CA LEU A 9 14.03 -40.48 55.47
C LEU A 9 13.76 -38.99 55.29
N GLU A 10 14.45 -38.38 54.35
CA GLU A 10 14.09 -37.04 53.86
C GLU A 10 13.09 -37.22 52.72
N SER A 11 11.90 -36.71 52.93
CA SER A 11 10.83 -36.62 51.96
C SER A 11 11.05 -35.30 51.17
N THR A 12 11.55 -35.39 49.92
CA THR A 12 11.54 -34.28 48.99
C THR A 12 10.20 -34.22 48.29
N ALA A 13 9.41 -33.22 48.62
CA ALA A 13 8.21 -32.87 47.88
C ALA A 13 8.60 -32.13 46.62
N GLU A 14 8.51 -32.77 45.45
CA GLU A 14 8.63 -32.11 44.16
C GLU A 14 7.33 -31.31 43.90
N LEU A 15 7.45 -29.98 43.97
CA LEU A 15 6.45 -29.05 43.47
C LEU A 15 6.56 -29.02 41.93
N GLY A 16 5.71 -29.80 41.29
CA GLY A 16 5.52 -29.72 39.84
C GLY A 16 4.89 -28.37 39.46
N ALA A 17 5.68 -27.47 38.90
CA ALA A 17 5.18 -26.26 38.27
C ALA A 17 4.42 -26.64 36.99
N VAL A 18 3.10 -26.65 37.05
CA VAL A 18 2.25 -26.72 35.87
C VAL A 18 2.32 -25.37 35.14
N SER A 19 3.16 -25.28 34.12
CA SER A 19 3.14 -24.16 33.17
C SER A 19 1.84 -24.24 32.37
N LEU A 20 0.85 -23.43 32.74
CA LEU A 20 -0.28 -23.11 31.91
C LEU A 20 0.22 -22.25 30.73
N LEU A 21 0.62 -22.92 29.64
CA LEU A 21 0.73 -22.27 28.33
C LEU A 21 -0.68 -21.83 27.96
N ALA A 22 -0.97 -20.55 28.17
CA ALA A 22 -2.13 -19.91 27.60
C ALA A 22 -1.98 -19.98 26.08
N THR A 23 -2.61 -20.97 25.45
CA THR A 23 -2.82 -21.01 24.02
C THR A 23 -3.69 -19.81 23.67
N ALA A 24 -3.09 -18.77 23.06
CA ALA A 24 -3.88 -17.75 22.40
C ALA A 24 -4.85 -18.47 21.46
N PRO A 25 -6.14 -18.09 21.43
CA PRO A 25 -7.07 -18.73 20.52
C PRO A 25 -6.52 -18.56 19.12
N ALA A 26 -6.25 -19.67 18.43
CA ALA A 26 -6.02 -19.66 17.00
C ALA A 26 -7.26 -19.02 16.38
N MET A 27 -7.13 -17.79 15.90
CA MET A 27 -8.18 -17.16 15.12
C MET A 27 -8.49 -18.15 14.00
N ALA A 28 -9.73 -18.65 13.98
CA ALA A 28 -10.22 -19.41 12.86
C ALA A 28 -9.82 -18.64 11.59
N ALA A 29 -9.14 -19.29 10.66
CA ALA A 29 -8.72 -18.70 9.41
C ALA A 29 -9.99 -18.35 8.61
N GLY A 30 -10.64 -17.27 9.00
CA GLY A 30 -11.69 -16.63 8.23
C GLY A 30 -11.03 -16.16 6.94
N ALA A 31 -11.67 -16.44 5.82
CA ALA A 31 -11.16 -16.04 4.52
C ALA A 31 -10.76 -14.56 4.59
N SER A 32 -9.50 -14.27 4.31
CA SER A 32 -8.94 -12.91 4.28
C SER A 32 -8.74 -12.53 2.81
N SER A 33 -9.01 -11.30 2.48
CA SER A 33 -8.65 -10.74 1.19
C SER A 33 -7.28 -10.10 1.28
N LYS A 34 -6.41 -10.38 0.30
CA LYS A 34 -5.04 -9.87 0.27
C LYS A 34 -4.77 -9.16 -1.03
N PHE A 35 -4.05 -8.06 -0.96
CA PHE A 35 -3.53 -7.35 -2.12
C PHE A 35 -2.18 -6.70 -1.80
N PHE A 36 -1.40 -6.43 -2.85
CA PHE A 36 -0.13 -5.71 -2.71
C PHE A 36 -0.27 -4.31 -3.30
N VAL A 37 0.52 -3.37 -2.79
CA VAL A 37 0.60 -2.01 -3.31
C VAL A 37 2.06 -1.66 -3.55
N ILE A 38 2.35 -1.11 -4.73
CA ILE A 38 3.67 -0.65 -5.13
C ILE A 38 3.51 0.70 -5.86
N GLY A 39 4.32 1.68 -5.56
CA GLY A 39 4.37 2.95 -6.27
C GLY A 39 5.76 3.25 -6.81
N ASP A 40 5.85 4.17 -7.76
CA ASP A 40 7.10 4.80 -8.20
C ASP A 40 8.11 3.77 -8.78
N TRP A 41 7.62 2.89 -9.66
CA TRP A 41 8.36 1.69 -10.01
C TRP A 41 8.94 1.64 -11.43
N GLY A 42 8.33 2.26 -12.45
CA GLY A 42 8.61 2.00 -13.85
C GLY A 42 9.90 2.61 -14.41
N ARG A 43 11.04 1.93 -14.21
CA ARG A 43 12.37 2.38 -14.61
C ARG A 43 13.13 1.35 -15.45
N ASP A 44 12.45 0.73 -16.44
CA ASP A 44 13.03 -0.25 -17.38
C ASP A 44 13.75 -1.44 -16.69
N GLY A 45 13.29 -1.78 -15.50
CA GLY A 45 13.90 -2.82 -14.66
C GLY A 45 15.16 -2.38 -13.92
N ALA A 46 15.58 -1.12 -14.03
CA ALA A 46 16.71 -0.53 -13.32
C ALA A 46 16.34 -0.02 -11.92
N HIS A 47 17.27 0.62 -11.22
CA HIS A 47 17.05 1.25 -9.90
C HIS A 47 16.33 0.36 -8.88
N HIS A 48 16.73 -0.92 -8.80
CA HIS A 48 16.13 -1.96 -7.94
C HIS A 48 14.71 -2.41 -8.32
N GLN A 49 14.10 -1.88 -9.39
CA GLN A 49 12.76 -2.29 -9.81
C GLN A 49 12.64 -3.82 -9.97
N ARG A 50 13.63 -4.49 -10.62
CA ARG A 50 13.64 -5.96 -10.75
C ARG A 50 13.78 -6.67 -9.41
N ALA A 51 14.57 -6.13 -8.49
CA ALA A 51 14.75 -6.73 -7.17
C ALA A 51 13.45 -6.67 -6.37
N VAL A 52 12.74 -5.52 -6.39
CA VAL A 52 11.40 -5.40 -5.78
C VAL A 52 10.42 -6.35 -6.46
N GLY A 53 10.41 -6.43 -7.79
CA GLY A 53 9.56 -7.37 -8.54
C GLY A 53 9.80 -8.83 -8.15
N THR A 54 11.05 -9.24 -7.97
CA THR A 54 11.43 -10.59 -7.53
C THR A 54 10.94 -10.88 -6.10
N ALA A 55 11.17 -9.94 -5.17
CA ALA A 55 10.69 -10.09 -3.79
C ALA A 55 9.15 -10.14 -3.74
N MET A 56 8.48 -9.29 -4.54
CA MET A 56 7.03 -9.27 -4.64
C MET A 56 6.47 -10.59 -5.22
N ALA A 57 7.13 -11.18 -6.20
CA ALA A 57 6.76 -12.48 -6.77
C ALA A 57 6.87 -13.61 -5.74
N ALA A 58 7.98 -13.64 -4.99
CA ALA A 58 8.18 -14.62 -3.92
C ALA A 58 7.09 -14.49 -2.83
N ALA A 59 6.83 -13.26 -2.38
CA ALA A 59 5.76 -12.98 -1.43
C ALA A 59 4.37 -13.35 -1.98
N ALA A 60 4.09 -13.06 -3.27
CA ALA A 60 2.84 -13.37 -3.91
C ALA A 60 2.59 -14.88 -4.04
N THR A 61 3.64 -15.67 -4.24
CA THR A 61 3.55 -17.13 -4.25
C THR A 61 3.07 -17.69 -2.90
N LEU A 62 3.49 -17.07 -1.80
CA LEU A 62 3.11 -17.49 -0.44
C LEU A 62 1.76 -16.90 -0.01
N ALA A 63 1.56 -15.60 -0.24
CA ALA A 63 0.40 -14.88 0.25
C ALA A 63 -0.84 -15.03 -0.65
N ASN A 64 -0.65 -15.34 -1.94
CA ASN A 64 -1.69 -15.47 -2.96
C ASN A 64 -2.62 -14.23 -3.02
N PRO A 65 -2.09 -13.01 -3.28
CA PRO A 65 -2.91 -11.81 -3.33
C PRO A 65 -3.94 -11.89 -4.47
N GLU A 66 -5.12 -11.32 -4.29
CA GLU A 66 -6.18 -11.31 -5.30
C GLU A 66 -5.83 -10.36 -6.46
N PHE A 67 -5.20 -9.25 -6.15
CA PHE A 67 -4.78 -8.22 -7.10
C PHE A 67 -3.57 -7.43 -6.58
N ILE A 68 -3.04 -6.58 -7.43
CA ILE A 68 -1.97 -5.64 -7.10
C ILE A 68 -2.48 -4.23 -7.39
N VAL A 69 -2.00 -3.24 -6.66
CA VAL A 69 -2.30 -1.82 -6.90
C VAL A 69 -1.00 -1.09 -7.24
N SER A 70 -1.02 -0.33 -8.31
CA SER A 70 0.00 0.68 -8.56
C SER A 70 -0.43 2.02 -7.99
N ALA A 71 0.38 2.56 -7.07
CA ALA A 71 0.16 3.85 -6.43
C ALA A 71 0.68 5.05 -7.27
N GLY A 72 0.79 4.89 -8.58
CA GLY A 72 1.19 5.95 -9.52
C GLY A 72 2.68 6.03 -9.78
N ASP A 73 3.06 6.97 -10.66
CA ASP A 73 4.37 7.05 -11.28
C ASP A 73 4.78 5.70 -11.87
N ASN A 74 3.94 5.29 -12.84
CA ASN A 74 4.03 3.98 -13.46
C ASN A 74 5.21 3.89 -14.43
N PHE A 75 5.70 5.04 -14.93
CA PHE A 75 6.79 5.12 -15.90
C PHE A 75 7.65 6.37 -15.65
N TYR A 76 8.97 6.21 -15.70
CA TYR A 76 9.97 7.26 -15.52
C TYR A 76 10.86 7.41 -16.76
N GLU A 77 11.45 8.63 -17.07
CA GLU A 77 11.18 9.89 -16.33
C GLU A 77 9.84 10.54 -16.75
N SER A 78 9.20 10.01 -17.77
CA SER A 78 7.91 10.46 -18.30
C SER A 78 7.04 9.24 -18.61
N GLY A 79 5.74 9.42 -18.46
CA GLY A 79 4.74 8.42 -18.84
C GLY A 79 4.87 8.01 -20.32
N VAL A 80 4.24 6.91 -20.66
CA VAL A 80 4.22 6.36 -22.03
C VAL A 80 3.66 7.37 -23.03
N SER A 81 4.13 7.31 -24.27
CA SER A 81 3.70 8.16 -25.39
C SER A 81 2.43 7.62 -26.09
N SER A 82 2.24 6.30 -26.07
CA SER A 82 1.12 5.60 -26.73
C SER A 82 0.95 4.19 -26.15
N ILE A 83 -0.08 3.47 -26.60
CA ILE A 83 -0.28 2.03 -26.26
C ILE A 83 0.81 1.13 -26.85
N HIS A 84 1.66 1.64 -27.74
CA HIS A 84 2.78 0.92 -28.37
C HIS A 84 4.15 1.36 -27.84
N ASP A 85 4.19 2.21 -26.82
CA ASP A 85 5.43 2.67 -26.21
C ASP A 85 6.25 1.47 -25.70
N PRO A 86 7.56 1.42 -25.99
CA PRO A 86 8.43 0.35 -25.49
C PRO A 86 8.42 0.17 -23.96
N GLN A 87 8.16 1.23 -23.20
CA GLN A 87 8.11 1.19 -21.74
C GLN A 87 7.09 0.19 -21.20
N TRP A 88 6.01 -0.09 -21.94
CA TRP A 88 5.08 -1.15 -21.58
C TRP A 88 5.77 -2.50 -21.39
N ARG A 89 6.73 -2.78 -22.26
CA ARG A 89 7.51 -4.04 -22.20
C ARG A 89 8.65 -3.94 -21.20
N THR A 90 9.42 -2.86 -21.27
CA THR A 90 10.68 -2.75 -20.52
C THR A 90 10.47 -2.44 -19.04
N SER A 91 9.40 -1.73 -18.70
CA SER A 91 9.07 -1.38 -17.29
C SER A 91 7.96 -2.23 -16.67
N PHE A 92 7.06 -2.84 -17.45
CA PHE A 92 5.94 -3.61 -16.91
C PHE A 92 5.96 -5.08 -17.31
N GLU A 93 5.72 -5.41 -18.60
CA GLU A 93 5.47 -6.78 -19.01
C GLU A 93 6.68 -7.71 -18.79
N ASN A 94 7.90 -7.22 -19.05
CA ASN A 94 9.14 -7.98 -18.93
C ASN A 94 9.83 -7.85 -17.55
N VAL A 95 9.24 -7.10 -16.63
CA VAL A 95 9.75 -6.98 -15.24
C VAL A 95 8.95 -7.89 -14.31
N TYR A 96 7.64 -7.85 -14.41
CA TYR A 96 6.74 -8.61 -13.54
C TYR A 96 6.25 -9.88 -14.25
N THR A 97 7.19 -10.76 -14.60
CA THR A 97 6.96 -11.96 -15.45
C THR A 97 6.48 -13.18 -14.70
N GLU A 98 6.69 -13.24 -13.37
CA GLU A 98 6.36 -14.40 -12.57
C GLU A 98 4.84 -14.63 -12.52
N ALA A 99 4.42 -15.88 -12.65
CA ALA A 99 3.00 -16.27 -12.71
C ALA A 99 2.18 -15.77 -11.50
N ALA A 100 2.80 -15.68 -10.33
CA ALA A 100 2.17 -15.13 -9.12
C ALA A 100 1.81 -13.65 -9.25
N LEU A 101 2.42 -12.90 -10.16
CA LEU A 101 2.15 -11.48 -10.45
C LEU A 101 1.23 -11.29 -11.67
N HIS A 102 0.82 -12.36 -12.36
CA HIS A 102 -0.15 -12.32 -13.46
C HIS A 102 -1.59 -12.21 -12.91
N ARG A 103 -1.84 -11.14 -12.19
CA ARG A 103 -3.11 -10.79 -11.55
C ARG A 103 -3.60 -9.44 -12.05
N PRO A 104 -4.85 -9.05 -11.80
CA PRO A 104 -5.27 -7.67 -12.05
C PRO A 104 -4.38 -6.68 -11.29
N TRP A 105 -3.87 -5.68 -12.00
CA TRP A 105 -3.19 -4.52 -11.43
C TRP A 105 -4.13 -3.33 -11.53
N HIS A 106 -4.64 -2.87 -10.40
CA HIS A 106 -5.43 -1.65 -10.33
C HIS A 106 -4.50 -0.44 -10.29
N ILE A 107 -4.65 0.44 -11.24
CA ILE A 107 -3.71 1.50 -11.54
C ILE A 107 -4.27 2.85 -11.13
N ILE A 108 -3.43 3.70 -10.56
CA ILE A 108 -3.65 5.15 -10.51
C ILE A 108 -2.52 5.86 -11.24
N LEU A 109 -2.73 7.14 -11.57
CA LEU A 109 -1.76 7.98 -12.25
C LEU A 109 -0.96 8.81 -11.24
N GLY A 110 0.35 8.93 -11.47
CA GLY A 110 1.22 9.87 -10.76
C GLY A 110 1.64 11.05 -11.62
N ASN A 111 2.49 11.92 -11.11
CA ASN A 111 2.89 13.13 -11.81
C ASN A 111 3.86 12.87 -12.98
N HIS A 112 4.67 11.81 -12.93
CA HIS A 112 5.49 11.40 -14.05
C HIS A 112 4.64 10.83 -15.19
N ASP A 113 3.55 10.16 -14.91
CA ASP A 113 2.60 9.70 -15.93
C ASP A 113 2.00 10.87 -16.71
N TYR A 114 1.78 12.01 -16.04
CA TYR A 114 1.28 13.25 -16.64
C TYR A 114 2.30 14.00 -17.49
N ARG A 115 3.57 13.60 -17.47
CA ARG A 115 4.58 14.07 -18.42
C ARG A 115 4.53 13.34 -19.76
N GLY A 116 3.73 12.28 -19.86
CA GLY A 116 3.45 11.50 -21.05
C GLY A 116 1.97 11.57 -21.46
N ASN A 117 1.53 10.54 -22.12
CA ASN A 117 0.13 10.41 -22.57
C ASN A 117 -0.67 9.55 -21.59
N THR A 118 -1.32 10.19 -20.62
CA THR A 118 -2.15 9.49 -19.64
C THR A 118 -3.35 8.78 -20.29
N GLN A 119 -3.86 9.26 -21.44
CA GLN A 119 -4.94 8.56 -22.14
C GLN A 119 -4.47 7.19 -22.66
N ALA A 120 -3.23 7.08 -23.12
CA ALA A 120 -2.65 5.80 -23.53
C ALA A 120 -2.64 4.78 -22.37
N GLN A 121 -2.49 5.23 -21.11
CA GLN A 121 -2.56 4.33 -19.95
C GLN A 121 -3.98 3.85 -19.69
N LEU A 122 -5.00 4.69 -19.91
CA LEU A 122 -6.40 4.25 -19.84
C LEU A 122 -6.69 3.23 -20.96
N ASP A 123 -6.29 3.57 -22.19
CA ASP A 123 -6.55 2.74 -23.39
C ASP A 123 -5.85 1.36 -23.29
N TYR A 124 -4.69 1.29 -22.64
CA TYR A 124 -3.95 0.04 -22.45
C TYR A 124 -4.74 -1.00 -21.64
N THR A 125 -5.75 -0.60 -20.88
CA THR A 125 -6.69 -1.51 -20.20
C THR A 125 -7.36 -2.49 -21.18
N ALA A 126 -7.60 -2.08 -22.42
CA ALA A 126 -8.16 -2.96 -23.47
C ALA A 126 -7.11 -3.91 -24.10
N HIS A 127 -5.81 -3.65 -23.90
CA HIS A 127 -4.72 -4.40 -24.50
C HIS A 127 -4.03 -5.38 -23.53
N SER A 128 -4.15 -5.16 -22.22
CA SER A 128 -3.51 -6.00 -21.21
C SER A 128 -4.56 -6.80 -20.40
N THR A 129 -4.25 -8.06 -20.12
CA THR A 129 -5.06 -8.88 -19.20
C THR A 129 -4.86 -8.51 -17.73
N ARG A 130 -3.79 -7.76 -17.42
CA ARG A 130 -3.40 -7.37 -16.05
C ARG A 130 -3.72 -5.92 -15.73
N TRP A 131 -3.44 -4.98 -16.64
CA TRP A 131 -3.60 -3.53 -16.44
C TRP A 131 -5.06 -3.13 -16.33
N ARG A 132 -5.45 -2.48 -15.22
CA ARG A 132 -6.82 -2.04 -14.94
C ARG A 132 -6.83 -0.57 -14.53
N LEU A 133 -7.10 0.29 -15.51
CA LEU A 133 -7.32 1.73 -15.33
C LEU A 133 -8.60 2.12 -16.08
N PRO A 134 -9.79 1.74 -15.55
CA PRO A 134 -11.06 1.93 -16.27
C PRO A 134 -11.48 3.40 -16.38
N ALA A 135 -10.98 4.22 -15.48
CA ALA A 135 -11.19 5.67 -15.42
C ALA A 135 -10.06 6.29 -14.59
N ARG A 136 -9.92 7.63 -14.64
CA ARG A 136 -8.92 8.35 -13.84
C ARG A 136 -9.15 8.22 -12.33
N TYR A 137 -10.40 8.06 -11.92
CA TYR A 137 -10.80 7.77 -10.56
C TYR A 137 -11.99 6.82 -10.57
N TYR A 138 -11.98 5.84 -9.69
CA TYR A 138 -12.97 4.75 -9.67
C TYR A 138 -12.96 4.03 -8.31
N THR A 139 -13.85 3.04 -8.14
CA THR A 139 -13.88 2.18 -6.95
C THR A 139 -13.82 0.70 -7.31
N THR A 140 -13.34 -0.10 -6.36
CA THR A 140 -13.50 -1.56 -6.36
C THR A 140 -13.97 -2.03 -5.00
N LYS A 141 -14.67 -3.16 -4.98
CA LYS A 141 -15.12 -3.80 -3.74
C LYS A 141 -14.42 -5.12 -3.52
N ILE A 142 -14.10 -5.38 -2.26
CA ILE A 142 -13.49 -6.61 -1.79
C ILE A 142 -14.50 -7.29 -0.88
N ALA A 143 -14.95 -8.50 -1.24
CA ALA A 143 -15.85 -9.28 -0.39
C ALA A 143 -15.13 -9.72 0.89
N LEU A 144 -15.81 -9.65 2.03
CA LEU A 144 -15.34 -10.16 3.30
C LEU A 144 -16.16 -11.36 3.74
N PRO A 145 -15.59 -12.27 4.57
CA PRO A 145 -16.22 -13.56 4.91
C PRO A 145 -17.58 -13.48 5.60
N ASP A 146 -17.89 -12.33 6.19
CA ASP A 146 -19.11 -12.10 6.97
C ASP A 146 -20.21 -11.38 6.18
N ASN A 147 -20.19 -11.52 4.86
CA ASN A 147 -21.08 -10.83 3.90
C ASN A 147 -20.94 -9.29 3.91
N ARG A 148 -19.94 -8.76 4.58
CA ARG A 148 -19.54 -7.36 4.45
C ARG A 148 -18.56 -7.18 3.30
N HIS A 149 -18.10 -5.97 3.09
CA HIS A 149 -17.08 -5.68 2.09
C HIS A 149 -16.16 -4.56 2.58
N ALA A 150 -14.95 -4.53 2.02
CA ALA A 150 -14.12 -3.35 1.97
C ALA A 150 -14.32 -2.66 0.62
N GLU A 151 -14.14 -1.35 0.55
CA GLU A 151 -14.21 -0.59 -0.68
C GLU A 151 -12.98 0.28 -0.82
N ILE A 152 -12.32 0.18 -1.97
CA ILE A 152 -11.14 0.96 -2.32
C ILE A 152 -11.57 2.06 -3.30
N PHE A 153 -11.18 3.29 -2.99
CA PHE A 153 -11.42 4.48 -3.81
C PHE A 153 -10.08 4.93 -4.38
N TYR A 154 -9.94 4.85 -5.69
CA TYR A 154 -8.73 5.21 -6.44
C TYR A 154 -8.87 6.64 -6.95
N LEU A 155 -7.84 7.46 -6.70
CA LEU A 155 -7.84 8.88 -7.01
C LEU A 155 -6.75 9.24 -8.02
N ASP A 156 -7.05 10.17 -8.90
CA ASP A 156 -6.09 10.90 -9.71
C ASP A 156 -5.74 12.20 -9.00
N THR A 157 -4.60 12.23 -8.31
CA THR A 157 -4.27 13.35 -7.41
C THR A 157 -3.44 14.45 -8.05
N SER A 158 -2.79 14.19 -9.20
CA SER A 158 -1.96 15.19 -9.89
C SER A 158 -2.71 16.50 -10.22
N PRO A 159 -4.00 16.48 -10.62
CA PRO A 159 -4.75 17.71 -10.89
C PRO A 159 -5.01 18.62 -9.68
N PHE A 160 -4.80 18.13 -8.46
CA PHE A 160 -4.98 18.92 -7.24
C PHE A 160 -3.75 19.72 -6.84
N ILE A 161 -2.58 19.39 -7.39
CA ILE A 161 -1.30 19.99 -7.02
C ILE A 161 -1.07 21.27 -7.82
N ARG A 162 -1.32 22.40 -7.22
CA ARG A 162 -1.25 23.72 -7.88
C ARG A 162 0.11 24.04 -8.50
N LYS A 163 1.20 23.56 -7.88
CA LYS A 163 2.57 23.76 -8.41
C LYS A 163 2.81 23.15 -9.79
N TYR A 164 1.93 22.25 -10.26
CA TYR A 164 2.07 21.65 -11.59
C TYR A 164 1.50 22.51 -12.71
N ALA A 165 0.75 23.56 -12.41
CA ALA A 165 0.22 24.47 -13.41
C ALA A 165 1.35 25.08 -14.26
N GLY A 166 1.28 24.91 -15.57
CA GLY A 166 2.29 25.41 -16.52
C GLY A 166 3.62 24.63 -16.55
N THR A 167 3.70 23.48 -15.89
CA THR A 167 4.87 22.60 -15.93
C THR A 167 4.70 21.48 -16.95
N THR A 168 5.73 20.61 -17.08
CA THR A 168 5.67 19.39 -17.89
C THR A 168 4.67 18.35 -17.36
N THR A 169 4.29 18.42 -16.09
CA THR A 169 3.18 17.62 -15.51
C THR A 169 1.86 18.24 -15.98
N ASN A 170 1.43 17.85 -17.18
CA ASN A 170 0.31 18.49 -17.87
C ASN A 170 -1.05 17.96 -17.39
N THR A 171 -1.65 18.61 -16.42
CA THR A 171 -2.99 18.28 -15.90
C THR A 171 -4.13 19.06 -16.59
N THR A 172 -3.84 19.75 -17.71
CA THR A 172 -4.83 20.52 -18.45
C THR A 172 -6.04 19.67 -18.86
N GLY A 173 -7.24 20.24 -18.72
CA GLY A 173 -8.49 19.55 -19.05
C GLY A 173 -9.01 18.62 -17.95
N GLN A 174 -8.28 18.43 -16.86
CA GLN A 174 -8.78 17.69 -15.70
C GLN A 174 -9.67 18.58 -14.82
N ASN A 175 -10.66 17.97 -14.16
CA ASN A 175 -11.58 18.67 -13.28
C ASN A 175 -11.49 18.15 -11.83
N PRO A 176 -10.59 18.70 -11.00
CA PRO A 176 -10.43 18.29 -9.62
C PRO A 176 -11.70 18.50 -8.76
N HIS A 177 -12.50 19.52 -9.07
CA HIS A 177 -13.76 19.75 -8.36
C HIS A 177 -14.77 18.62 -8.60
N ALA A 178 -14.89 18.14 -9.83
CA ALA A 178 -15.76 17.01 -10.16
C ALA A 178 -15.31 15.73 -9.45
N GLN A 179 -14.00 15.45 -9.43
CA GLN A 179 -13.46 14.29 -8.72
C GLN A 179 -13.70 14.38 -7.22
N ARG A 180 -13.49 15.56 -6.61
CA ARG A 180 -13.75 15.76 -5.19
C ARG A 180 -15.21 15.55 -4.82
N ALA A 181 -16.14 16.08 -5.63
CA ALA A 181 -17.57 15.89 -5.45
C ALA A 181 -17.96 14.40 -5.61
N TRP A 182 -17.36 13.71 -6.59
CA TRP A 182 -17.56 12.29 -6.78
C TRP A 182 -17.08 11.47 -5.56
N LEU A 183 -15.89 11.75 -5.01
CA LEU A 183 -15.37 11.04 -3.85
C LEU A 183 -16.29 11.22 -2.63
N ASP A 184 -16.72 12.46 -2.35
CA ASP A 184 -17.61 12.77 -1.23
C ASP A 184 -18.94 11.99 -1.37
N ALA A 185 -19.54 12.00 -2.56
CA ALA A 185 -20.78 11.28 -2.85
C ALA A 185 -20.59 9.74 -2.80
N ALA A 186 -19.48 9.22 -3.31
CA ALA A 186 -19.19 7.79 -3.32
C ALA A 186 -18.96 7.26 -1.90
N LEU A 187 -18.18 7.98 -1.08
CA LEU A 187 -17.95 7.64 0.33
C LEU A 187 -19.25 7.72 1.16
N ALA A 188 -20.12 8.70 0.88
CA ALA A 188 -21.42 8.84 1.55
C ALA A 188 -22.35 7.65 1.26
N LYS A 189 -22.29 7.11 0.05
CA LYS A 189 -23.09 5.94 -0.37
C LYS A 189 -22.49 4.60 0.09
N SER A 190 -21.23 4.59 0.44
CA SER A 190 -20.52 3.36 0.80
C SER A 190 -20.98 2.82 2.14
N THR A 191 -21.41 1.57 2.16
CA THR A 191 -21.72 0.78 3.36
C THR A 191 -20.55 -0.15 3.75
N ALA A 192 -19.37 0.06 3.15
CA ALA A 192 -18.20 -0.76 3.39
C ALA A 192 -17.77 -0.72 4.86
N ARG A 193 -17.37 -1.88 5.38
CA ARG A 193 -16.75 -1.98 6.71
C ARG A 193 -15.43 -1.23 6.77
N TRP A 194 -14.63 -1.38 5.71
CA TRP A 194 -13.37 -0.69 5.54
C TRP A 194 -13.44 0.20 4.29
N LYS A 195 -13.23 1.49 4.48
CA LYS A 195 -13.08 2.47 3.41
C LYS A 195 -11.59 2.79 3.30
N ILE A 196 -11.00 2.43 2.18
CA ILE A 196 -9.57 2.63 1.87
C ILE A 196 -9.49 3.59 0.68
N VAL A 197 -8.70 4.64 0.79
CA VAL A 197 -8.49 5.58 -0.31
C VAL A 197 -7.04 5.47 -0.77
N ILE A 198 -6.83 5.42 -2.09
CA ILE A 198 -5.49 5.34 -2.68
C ILE A 198 -5.33 6.48 -3.67
N GLY A 199 -4.30 7.30 -3.47
CA GLY A 199 -3.89 8.38 -4.36
C GLY A 199 -2.37 8.39 -4.51
N HIS A 200 -1.84 9.13 -5.50
CA HIS A 200 -0.39 9.15 -5.68
C HIS A 200 0.31 10.06 -4.68
N HIS A 201 -0.19 11.29 -4.48
CA HIS A 201 0.45 12.25 -3.59
C HIS A 201 0.06 12.03 -2.13
N PRO A 202 1.01 12.14 -1.18
CA PRO A 202 0.70 12.09 0.25
C PRO A 202 -0.17 13.27 0.68
N LEU A 203 -0.91 13.12 1.78
CA LEU A 203 -1.39 14.25 2.57
C LEU A 203 -0.31 14.61 3.59
N TYR A 204 0.10 13.62 4.35
CA TYR A 204 1.11 13.73 5.40
C TYR A 204 2.26 12.77 5.14
N THR A 205 3.48 13.18 5.46
CA THR A 205 4.70 12.41 5.27
C THR A 205 5.56 12.41 6.54
N ALA A 206 6.34 11.36 6.73
CA ALA A 206 7.37 11.32 7.78
C ALA A 206 8.71 11.91 7.32
N LEU A 207 8.88 12.16 6.02
CA LEU A 207 10.10 12.76 5.49
C LEU A 207 10.28 14.22 5.93
N GLY A 208 11.49 14.55 6.32
CA GLY A 208 11.97 15.89 6.50
C GLY A 208 11.18 16.72 7.50
N GLY A 209 10.94 17.89 7.33
CA GLY A 209 10.16 18.82 8.15
C GLY A 209 8.77 19.06 7.57
N PRO A 210 8.06 20.04 8.09
CA PRO A 210 6.69 20.38 7.66
C PRO A 210 6.56 20.76 6.18
N GLY A 211 7.65 20.89 5.43
CA GLY A 211 7.64 21.21 3.99
C GLY A 211 7.32 20.04 3.06
N HIS A 212 7.29 18.81 3.55
CA HIS A 212 7.00 17.62 2.74
C HIS A 212 5.51 17.23 2.75
N ASP A 213 4.73 17.67 3.72
CA ASP A 213 3.27 17.54 3.65
C ASP A 213 2.75 18.29 2.41
N GLN A 214 1.66 17.78 1.82
CA GLN A 214 1.07 18.38 0.63
C GLN A 214 -0.17 19.22 1.00
N PRO A 215 -0.06 20.53 1.23
CA PRO A 215 -1.18 21.36 1.67
C PRO A 215 -2.39 21.34 0.73
N ASP A 216 -2.13 21.20 -0.58
CA ASP A 216 -3.21 21.11 -1.57
C ASP A 216 -4.03 19.82 -1.38
N MET A 217 -3.37 18.72 -1.05
CA MET A 217 -4.00 17.42 -0.78
C MET A 217 -4.76 17.43 0.55
N ILE A 218 -4.15 18.00 1.59
CA ILE A 218 -4.80 18.15 2.91
C ILE A 218 -6.09 18.97 2.77
N ALA A 219 -6.02 20.14 2.12
CA ALA A 219 -7.18 21.01 1.92
C ALA A 219 -8.29 20.34 1.08
N ALA A 220 -7.91 19.53 0.07
CA ALA A 220 -8.87 18.89 -0.81
C ALA A 220 -9.56 17.70 -0.17
N PHE A 221 -8.82 16.85 0.56
CA PHE A 221 -9.29 15.51 0.90
C PHE A 221 -9.47 15.25 2.39
N GLU A 222 -8.64 15.79 3.29
CA GLU A 222 -8.74 15.47 4.72
C GLU A 222 -10.15 15.69 5.31
N PRO A 223 -10.86 16.81 5.02
CA PRO A 223 -12.22 17.02 5.54
C PRO A 223 -13.22 15.95 5.07
N ILE A 224 -13.05 15.44 3.85
CA ILE A 224 -13.89 14.38 3.28
C ILE A 224 -13.55 13.04 3.92
N LEU A 225 -12.27 12.68 3.99
CA LEU A 225 -11.81 11.41 4.57
C LEU A 225 -12.29 11.27 6.03
N ARG A 226 -12.16 12.32 6.82
CA ARG A 226 -12.62 12.36 8.22
C ARG A 226 -14.13 12.25 8.34
N ARG A 227 -14.89 13.02 7.54
CA ARG A 227 -16.36 13.00 7.54
C ARG A 227 -16.93 11.61 7.33
N HIS A 228 -16.28 10.83 6.45
CA HIS A 228 -16.76 9.51 6.06
C HIS A 228 -16.04 8.36 6.77
N ASN A 229 -15.26 8.64 7.82
CA ASN A 229 -14.53 7.65 8.60
C ASN A 229 -13.68 6.73 7.72
N VAL A 230 -12.87 7.33 6.81
CA VAL A 230 -11.87 6.58 6.04
C VAL A 230 -10.80 6.12 7.01
N ALA A 231 -10.52 4.82 7.03
CA ALA A 231 -9.55 4.24 7.95
C ALA A 231 -8.10 4.40 7.48
N LEU A 232 -7.91 4.37 6.15
CA LEU A 232 -6.60 4.22 5.54
C LEU A 232 -6.50 5.01 4.24
N TYR A 233 -5.43 5.82 4.12
CA TYR A 233 -5.00 6.45 2.88
C TYR A 233 -3.63 5.90 2.50
N ILE A 234 -3.49 5.37 1.27
CA ILE A 234 -2.23 4.82 0.74
C ILE A 234 -1.76 5.70 -0.42
N ASN A 235 -0.46 5.94 -0.51
CA ASN A 235 0.12 6.75 -1.58
C ASN A 235 1.52 6.27 -2.00
N GLY A 236 2.01 6.81 -3.13
CA GLY A 236 3.38 6.77 -3.62
C GLY A 236 4.06 8.12 -3.43
N HIS A 237 4.69 8.63 -4.49
CA HIS A 237 5.30 9.94 -4.66
C HIS A 237 6.58 10.17 -3.86
N ASP A 238 6.57 9.95 -2.56
CA ASP A 238 7.80 9.94 -1.76
C ASP A 238 8.45 8.57 -1.92
N HIS A 239 9.65 8.52 -2.46
CA HIS A 239 10.37 7.28 -2.74
C HIS A 239 10.92 6.65 -1.45
N SER A 240 10.01 6.10 -0.66
CA SER A 240 10.27 5.54 0.67
C SER A 240 9.10 4.67 1.12
N MET A 241 9.28 3.96 2.22
CA MET A 241 8.21 3.28 2.94
C MET A 241 7.89 4.05 4.22
N GLN A 242 6.65 4.53 4.39
CA GLN A 242 6.27 5.32 5.56
C GLN A 242 4.92 4.91 6.13
N TYR A 243 4.79 5.04 7.44
CA TYR A 243 3.53 4.99 8.17
C TYR A 243 3.44 6.16 9.13
N VAL A 244 2.38 6.94 9.03
CA VAL A 244 2.05 7.99 10.00
C VAL A 244 0.56 7.92 10.33
N GLU A 245 0.21 8.32 11.55
CA GLU A 245 -1.18 8.42 11.98
C GLU A 245 -1.49 9.89 12.30
N MET A 246 -2.46 10.46 11.60
CA MET A 246 -2.88 11.84 11.77
C MET A 246 -4.40 11.90 11.77
N THR A 247 -4.95 12.66 12.69
CA THR A 247 -6.41 12.93 12.76
C THR A 247 -7.30 11.68 12.79
N GLY A 248 -6.77 10.56 13.30
CA GLY A 248 -7.48 9.27 13.37
C GLY A 248 -7.49 8.48 12.06
N ILE A 249 -6.68 8.87 11.08
CA ILE A 249 -6.51 8.18 9.81
C ILE A 249 -5.07 7.68 9.71
N SER A 250 -4.88 6.47 9.22
CA SER A 250 -3.57 5.92 8.88
C SER A 250 -3.17 6.34 7.47
N TYR A 251 -2.00 6.96 7.35
CA TYR A 251 -1.40 7.36 6.07
C TYR A 251 -0.18 6.50 5.80
N VAL A 252 -0.14 5.88 4.64
CA VAL A 252 0.88 4.89 4.27
C VAL A 252 1.49 5.27 2.93
N THR A 253 2.78 5.52 2.90
CA THR A 253 3.52 5.76 1.67
C THR A 253 4.26 4.49 1.25
N THR A 254 4.14 4.09 0.00
CA THR A 254 4.77 2.91 -0.60
C THR A 254 5.39 3.24 -1.97
N GLY A 255 6.15 4.33 -2.01
CA GLY A 255 6.86 4.80 -3.21
C GLY A 255 8.25 4.18 -3.41
N ALA A 256 8.52 3.04 -2.79
CA ALA A 256 9.83 2.38 -2.79
C ALA A 256 9.97 1.27 -3.86
N GLY A 257 9.14 1.33 -4.91
CA GLY A 257 9.09 0.31 -5.97
C GLY A 257 10.29 0.28 -6.91
N SER A 258 11.12 1.34 -6.88
CA SER A 258 12.39 1.42 -7.62
C SER A 258 13.39 2.27 -6.84
N GLU A 259 13.80 3.44 -7.35
CA GLU A 259 14.69 4.37 -6.67
C GLU A 259 14.10 4.88 -5.36
N THR A 260 14.92 5.03 -4.32
CA THR A 260 14.50 5.53 -3.01
C THR A 260 15.35 6.74 -2.59
N TYR A 261 14.86 7.49 -1.60
CA TYR A 261 15.56 8.63 -1.00
C TYR A 261 16.22 8.24 0.31
N ASP A 262 17.29 8.96 0.68
CA ASP A 262 17.71 9.02 2.07
C ASP A 262 16.64 9.73 2.87
N THR A 263 16.04 9.03 3.81
CA THR A 263 14.91 9.53 4.59
C THR A 263 15.35 10.43 5.77
N GLY A 264 16.64 10.41 6.11
CA GLY A 264 17.14 11.15 7.26
C GLY A 264 16.42 10.80 8.56
N THR A 265 16.37 11.76 9.48
CA THR A 265 15.59 11.61 10.73
C THR A 265 14.12 11.91 10.45
N PRO A 266 13.18 11.00 10.76
CA PRO A 266 11.76 11.25 10.58
C PRO A 266 11.29 12.51 11.31
N SER A 267 10.46 13.31 10.64
CA SER A 267 9.96 14.58 11.15
C SER A 267 8.84 14.44 12.18
N ARG A 268 8.27 13.24 12.27
CA ARG A 268 7.17 12.94 13.19
C ARG A 268 7.17 11.47 13.61
N GLN A 269 6.37 11.17 14.65
CA GLN A 269 6.19 9.80 15.12
C GLN A 269 5.57 8.93 14.02
N GLY A 270 6.14 7.74 13.80
CA GLY A 270 5.72 6.79 12.79
C GLY A 270 6.89 5.92 12.34
N TYR A 271 6.74 5.35 11.16
CA TYR A 271 7.79 4.58 10.48
C TYR A 271 8.22 5.32 9.22
N CYS A 272 9.51 5.31 8.92
CA CYS A 272 10.07 5.83 7.68
C CYS A 272 11.35 5.09 7.34
N SER A 273 11.44 4.55 6.12
CA SER A 273 12.64 3.85 5.62
C SER A 273 12.86 4.16 4.15
N GLY A 274 14.13 4.36 3.78
CA GLY A 274 14.62 4.44 2.40
C GLY A 274 14.93 3.07 1.78
N ASP A 275 14.57 1.97 2.42
CA ASP A 275 14.71 0.63 1.84
C ASP A 275 13.75 0.45 0.66
N HIS A 276 14.18 -0.35 -0.33
CA HIS A 276 13.34 -0.72 -1.46
C HIS A 276 12.35 -1.81 -1.06
N GLY A 277 11.11 -1.70 -1.52
CA GLY A 277 10.09 -2.68 -1.18
C GLY A 277 8.69 -2.32 -1.65
N PHE A 278 7.71 -2.96 -1.04
CA PHE A 278 6.30 -2.81 -1.34
C PHE A 278 5.45 -3.04 -0.09
N LEU A 279 4.17 -2.73 -0.16
CA LEU A 279 3.20 -2.93 0.90
C LEU A 279 2.34 -4.16 0.62
N ALA A 280 2.24 -5.08 1.57
CA ALA A 280 1.25 -6.15 1.61
C ALA A 280 0.10 -5.74 2.54
N VAL A 281 -1.14 -5.88 2.06
CA VAL A 281 -2.35 -5.55 2.81
C VAL A 281 -3.21 -6.80 2.93
N THR A 282 -3.58 -7.12 4.17
CA THR A 282 -4.53 -8.20 4.46
C THR A 282 -5.76 -7.62 5.14
N VAL A 283 -6.93 -7.80 4.52
CA VAL A 283 -8.20 -7.30 5.03
C VAL A 283 -9.05 -8.45 5.55
N VAL A 284 -9.45 -8.35 6.79
CA VAL A 284 -10.46 -9.22 7.40
C VAL A 284 -11.60 -8.36 7.97
N ALA A 285 -12.65 -9.01 8.45
CA ALA A 285 -13.83 -8.29 8.94
C ALA A 285 -13.52 -7.28 10.05
N GLN A 286 -12.60 -7.62 10.96
CA GLN A 286 -12.33 -6.83 12.18
C GLN A 286 -11.01 -6.06 12.15
N SER A 287 -10.15 -6.30 11.16
CA SER A 287 -8.85 -5.65 11.06
C SER A 287 -8.33 -5.52 9.64
N VAL A 288 -7.43 -4.57 9.45
CA VAL A 288 -6.55 -4.46 8.27
C VAL A 288 -5.12 -4.57 8.77
N HIS A 289 -4.36 -5.52 8.20
CA HIS A 289 -2.94 -5.68 8.47
C HIS A 289 -2.13 -5.09 7.33
N LEU A 290 -1.13 -4.33 7.67
CA LEU A 290 -0.22 -3.64 6.77
C LEU A 290 1.19 -4.14 7.06
N ASP A 291 1.87 -4.72 6.06
CA ASP A 291 3.23 -5.20 6.18
C ASP A 291 4.10 -4.59 5.07
N PHE A 292 5.10 -3.80 5.41
CA PHE A 292 6.15 -3.44 4.46
C PHE A 292 7.13 -4.58 4.31
N ILE A 293 7.33 -5.01 3.07
CA ILE A 293 8.24 -6.10 2.70
C ILE A 293 9.37 -5.53 1.85
N ASP A 294 10.62 -5.76 2.29
CA ASP A 294 11.82 -5.31 1.58
C ASP A 294 12.22 -6.27 0.44
N ILE A 295 13.25 -5.88 -0.31
CA ILE A 295 13.80 -6.69 -1.41
C ILE A 295 14.41 -8.03 -0.96
N MET A 296 14.66 -8.22 0.33
CA MET A 296 15.11 -9.50 0.91
C MET A 296 13.93 -10.38 1.35
N GLY A 297 12.68 -9.93 1.14
CA GLY A 297 11.47 -10.64 1.55
C GLY A 297 11.16 -10.55 3.04
N ARG A 298 11.79 -9.64 3.77
CA ARG A 298 11.58 -9.46 5.21
C ARG A 298 10.46 -8.45 5.45
N THR A 299 9.57 -8.73 6.39
CA THR A 299 8.67 -7.71 6.93
C THR A 299 9.49 -6.76 7.81
N VAL A 300 9.69 -5.53 7.35
CA VAL A 300 10.49 -4.50 8.04
C VAL A 300 9.63 -3.59 8.93
N PHE A 301 8.33 -3.58 8.70
CA PHE A 301 7.35 -2.90 9.56
C PHE A 301 6.00 -3.58 9.41
N GLY A 302 5.25 -3.69 10.52
CA GLY A 302 3.90 -4.21 10.53
C GLY A 302 2.97 -3.36 11.40
N LYS A 303 1.74 -3.15 10.93
CA LYS A 303 0.70 -2.42 11.65
C LYS A 303 -0.66 -3.11 11.47
N THR A 304 -1.38 -3.22 12.55
CA THR A 304 -2.79 -3.67 12.54
C THR A 304 -3.70 -2.51 12.87
N LEU A 305 -4.67 -2.27 12.00
CA LEU A 305 -5.81 -1.37 12.26
C LEU A 305 -6.99 -2.24 12.71
N SER A 306 -7.64 -1.87 13.80
CA SER A 306 -8.81 -2.57 14.35
C SER A 306 -10.00 -1.61 14.45
N VAL A 307 -11.22 -2.15 14.43
CA VAL A 307 -12.50 -1.42 14.58
C VAL A 307 -13.15 -1.72 15.91
#